data_6f9d81c4c2e858031c2181acbff0c684
#
_entry.id   6f9d81c4c2e858031c2181acbff0c684
#
_cell.length_a   1.000
_cell.length_b   1.000
_cell.length_c   1.000
_cell.angle_alpha   90.00
_cell.angle_beta   90.00
_cell.angle_gamma   90.00
#
_symmetry.space_group_name_H-M   'P 1'
#
loop_
_entity.id
_entity.type
_entity.pdbx_description
1 polymer ?
#
loop_
_entity_poly.entity_id
_entity_poly.type
_entity_poly.pdbx_seq_one_letter_code
_entity_poly.pdbx_strand_id
1 'polypeptide(L)'
;CYRLWSSEVQERLAEQSPPDILTQELTGLLLDAAQWGARVEDLPLLDMPPAAAVASAQRLLVALGAMKLEGEQQLTPAGRAMAAFGTHPRLARMLLRARELESGGLTGVVADAAFLVALQEEDLRGSERLSVLFHRRQSALRQSAARWFERLGVRPATAQGQWLGLLCALAWPDRIGKLRSGSRYQLSGGVSCDLVEGHPCQGQGA
;
A
#
# COMPACT_ATOMS: atom_id res chain seq x y z
N CYS A 1 -27.56 11.15 -22.17
CA CYS A 1 -26.87 10.03 -21.51
C CYS A 1 -27.76 8.78 -21.62
N TYR A 2 -27.22 7.67 -22.13
CA TYR A 2 -27.93 6.39 -22.17
C TYR A 2 -27.53 5.54 -20.97
N ARG A 3 -28.51 4.98 -20.26
CA ARG A 3 -28.31 4.07 -19.13
C ARG A 3 -28.49 2.64 -19.63
N LEU A 4 -27.47 1.80 -19.49
CA LEU A 4 -27.43 0.44 -19.99
C LEU A 4 -27.79 -0.62 -18.94
N TRP A 5 -28.62 -0.25 -17.95
CA TRP A 5 -29.15 -1.13 -16.92
C TRP A 5 -30.65 -0.97 -16.76
N SER A 6 -31.30 -1.92 -16.08
CA SER A 6 -32.77 -1.93 -15.91
C SER A 6 -33.24 -0.84 -14.92
N SER A 7 -34.52 -0.49 -15.02
CA SER A 7 -35.19 0.43 -14.08
C SER A 7 -35.07 -0.04 -12.62
N GLU A 8 -35.21 -1.35 -12.37
CA GLU A 8 -35.04 -1.93 -11.04
C GLU A 8 -33.64 -1.73 -10.46
N VAL A 9 -32.61 -1.84 -11.30
CA VAL A 9 -31.24 -1.54 -10.89
C VAL A 9 -31.11 -0.04 -10.59
N GLN A 10 -31.72 0.83 -11.41
CA GLN A 10 -31.71 2.28 -11.19
C GLN A 10 -32.34 2.68 -9.85
N GLU A 11 -33.43 2.06 -9.45
CA GLU A 11 -34.10 2.35 -8.18
C GLU A 11 -33.30 1.94 -6.95
N ARG A 12 -32.37 0.99 -7.11
CA ARG A 12 -31.48 0.51 -6.04
C ARG A 12 -30.15 1.25 -5.96
N LEU A 13 -29.81 2.03 -6.99
CA LEU A 13 -28.58 2.83 -6.97
C LEU A 13 -28.73 3.99 -5.97
N ALA A 14 -27.67 4.23 -5.20
CA ALA A 14 -27.61 5.44 -4.41
C ALA A 14 -27.65 6.67 -5.32
N GLU A 15 -28.33 7.70 -4.90
CA GLU A 15 -28.50 8.95 -5.67
C GLU A 15 -27.14 9.61 -5.96
N GLN A 16 -26.20 9.51 -5.02
CA GLN A 16 -24.83 10.00 -5.14
C GLN A 16 -23.83 9.02 -4.53
N SER A 17 -22.63 8.97 -5.08
CA SER A 17 -21.53 8.25 -4.45
C SER A 17 -21.12 8.97 -3.17
N PRO A 18 -20.84 8.25 -2.08
CA PRO A 18 -20.33 8.87 -0.86
C PRO A 18 -18.99 9.57 -1.14
N PRO A 19 -18.67 10.67 -0.44
CA PRO A 19 -17.38 11.33 -0.55
C PRO A 19 -16.23 10.37 -0.27
N ASP A 20 -15.15 10.48 -1.03
CA ASP A 20 -13.98 9.59 -0.91
C ASP A 20 -13.37 9.60 0.50
N ILE A 21 -13.39 10.74 1.17
CA ILE A 21 -12.86 10.90 2.53
C ILE A 21 -13.57 10.01 3.57
N LEU A 22 -14.81 9.61 3.30
CA LEU A 22 -15.59 8.73 4.18
C LEU A 22 -15.32 7.24 3.91
N THR A 23 -14.80 6.89 2.74
CA THR A 23 -14.70 5.50 2.25
C THR A 23 -13.26 5.05 1.95
N GLN A 24 -12.36 5.99 1.65
CA GLN A 24 -10.99 5.69 1.27
C GLN A 24 -10.06 5.53 2.48
N GLU A 25 -8.92 4.94 2.24
CA GLU A 25 -7.84 4.82 3.21
C GLU A 25 -7.13 6.18 3.36
N LEU A 26 -6.95 6.64 4.61
CA LEU A 26 -6.54 8.01 4.90
C LEU A 26 -5.05 8.20 5.21
N THR A 27 -4.22 7.16 5.07
CA THR A 27 -2.80 7.21 5.47
C THR A 27 -2.02 8.28 4.69
N GLY A 28 -2.31 8.43 3.39
CA GLY A 28 -1.72 9.49 2.57
C GLY A 28 -2.10 10.87 3.06
N LEU A 29 -3.40 11.13 3.26
CA LEU A 29 -3.91 12.39 3.76
C LEU A 29 -3.29 12.78 5.12
N LEU A 30 -3.19 11.83 6.04
CA LEU A 30 -2.59 12.08 7.36
C LEU A 30 -1.09 12.38 7.26
N LEU A 31 -0.38 11.70 6.36
CA LEU A 31 1.04 11.95 6.13
C LEU A 31 1.26 13.36 5.58
N ASP A 32 0.45 13.78 4.61
CA ASP A 32 0.55 15.11 3.98
C ASP A 32 0.16 16.21 4.96
N ALA A 33 -0.92 16.04 5.74
CA ALA A 33 -1.32 16.99 6.78
C ALA A 33 -0.20 17.15 7.82
N ALA A 34 0.38 16.06 8.30
CA ALA A 34 1.50 16.10 9.24
C ALA A 34 2.77 16.73 8.63
N GLN A 35 2.99 16.60 7.32
CA GLN A 35 4.08 17.28 6.62
C GLN A 35 3.89 18.82 6.63
N TRP A 36 2.66 19.29 6.58
CA TRP A 36 2.32 20.72 6.70
C TRP A 36 2.31 21.20 8.16
N GLY A 37 2.41 20.30 9.13
CA GLY A 37 2.31 20.63 10.56
C GLY A 37 0.86 20.81 11.03
N ALA A 38 -0.11 20.29 10.28
CA ALA A 38 -1.52 20.33 10.61
C ALA A 38 -2.04 18.94 11.01
N ARG A 39 -3.10 18.92 11.82
CA ARG A 39 -3.90 17.70 12.08
C ARG A 39 -5.06 17.67 11.10
N VAL A 40 -5.51 16.47 10.74
CA VAL A 40 -6.64 16.34 9.81
C VAL A 40 -7.91 16.97 10.37
N GLU A 41 -8.09 16.93 11.71
CA GLU A 41 -9.20 17.53 12.42
C GLU A 41 -9.22 19.06 12.37
N ASP A 42 -8.07 19.69 12.13
CA ASP A 42 -7.92 21.15 12.06
C ASP A 42 -8.06 21.67 10.61
N LEU A 43 -8.19 20.78 9.62
CA LEU A 43 -8.35 21.16 8.22
C LEU A 43 -9.80 21.58 7.93
N PRO A 44 -10.01 22.60 7.10
CA PRO A 44 -11.35 23.04 6.68
C PRO A 44 -11.96 22.10 5.64
N LEU A 45 -12.20 20.85 6.05
CA LEU A 45 -12.79 19.82 5.19
C LEU A 45 -14.31 19.98 5.13
N LEU A 46 -14.89 19.71 3.96
CA LEU A 46 -16.35 19.73 3.77
C LEU A 46 -17.02 18.62 4.58
N ASP A 47 -16.46 17.43 4.53
CA ASP A 47 -16.88 16.26 5.29
C ASP A 47 -15.71 15.79 6.17
N MET A 48 -15.98 15.56 7.45
CA MET A 48 -14.96 15.07 8.36
C MET A 48 -14.79 13.56 8.23
N PRO A 49 -13.54 13.08 8.18
CA PRO A 49 -13.28 11.64 8.10
C PRO A 49 -13.73 10.92 9.37
N PRO A 50 -14.18 9.65 9.27
CA PRO A 50 -14.54 8.86 10.44
C PRO A 50 -13.37 8.71 11.41
N ALA A 51 -13.56 8.94 12.70
CA ALA A 51 -12.51 8.87 13.71
C ALA A 51 -11.80 7.48 13.74
N ALA A 52 -12.55 6.40 13.47
CA ALA A 52 -11.98 5.05 13.37
C ALA A 52 -11.01 4.91 12.19
N ALA A 53 -11.31 5.55 11.04
CA ALA A 53 -10.43 5.56 9.86
C ALA A 53 -9.16 6.38 10.13
N VAL A 54 -9.29 7.55 10.77
CA VAL A 54 -8.15 8.37 11.21
C VAL A 54 -7.25 7.57 12.15
N ALA A 55 -7.80 6.96 13.20
CA ALA A 55 -7.04 6.15 14.15
C ALA A 55 -6.35 4.94 13.48
N SER A 56 -6.99 4.33 12.49
CA SER A 56 -6.41 3.23 11.71
C SER A 56 -5.21 3.70 10.87
N ALA A 57 -5.35 4.84 10.19
CA ALA A 57 -4.28 5.44 9.40
C ALA A 57 -3.10 5.87 10.28
N GLN A 58 -3.35 6.45 11.47
CA GLN A 58 -2.30 6.78 12.44
C GLN A 58 -1.51 5.55 12.88
N ARG A 59 -2.21 4.47 13.27
CA ARG A 59 -1.55 3.20 13.64
C ARG A 59 -0.68 2.66 12.50
N LEU A 60 -1.16 2.76 11.27
CA LEU A 60 -0.37 2.35 10.11
C LEU A 60 0.87 3.22 9.93
N LEU A 61 0.76 4.55 10.01
CA LEU A 61 1.91 5.46 9.90
C LEU A 61 2.96 5.19 10.99
N VAL A 62 2.53 4.85 12.20
CA VAL A 62 3.43 4.41 13.27
C VAL A 62 4.10 3.07 12.92
N ALA A 63 3.33 2.09 12.45
CA ALA A 63 3.87 0.79 12.03
C ALA A 63 4.87 0.89 10.86
N LEU A 64 4.66 1.83 9.94
CA LEU A 64 5.59 2.15 8.87
C LEU A 64 6.80 2.97 9.35
N GLY A 65 6.81 3.41 10.61
CA GLY A 65 7.86 4.26 11.16
C GLY A 65 7.84 5.70 10.64
N ALA A 66 6.72 6.13 10.04
CA ALA A 66 6.55 7.50 9.53
C ALA A 66 6.24 8.50 10.65
N MET A 67 5.57 8.07 11.71
CA MET A 67 5.20 8.87 12.87
C MET A 67 5.66 8.22 14.17
N LYS A 68 5.83 9.03 15.21
CA LYS A 68 6.10 8.54 16.57
C LYS A 68 4.79 8.09 17.24
N LEU A 69 4.89 7.13 18.16
CA LEU A 69 3.77 6.60 18.93
C LEU A 69 3.22 7.61 19.94
N GLU A 70 4.08 8.48 20.49
CA GLU A 70 3.77 9.39 21.59
C GLU A 70 3.96 10.87 21.17
N GLY A 71 3.04 11.73 21.65
CA GLY A 71 3.09 13.18 21.47
C GLY A 71 2.28 13.71 20.30
N GLU A 72 2.51 14.97 19.96
CA GLU A 72 1.97 15.60 18.75
C GLU A 72 2.36 14.76 17.52
N GLN A 73 1.48 14.71 16.52
CA GLN A 73 1.65 13.93 15.27
C GLN A 73 2.93 14.31 14.50
N GLN A 74 4.09 14.06 15.12
CA GLN A 74 5.37 14.45 14.57
C GLN A 74 5.91 13.39 13.62
N LEU A 75 6.22 13.85 12.40
CA LEU A 75 6.89 13.02 11.42
C LEU A 75 8.33 12.69 11.86
N THR A 76 8.68 11.43 11.73
CA THR A 76 10.06 10.98 11.80
C THR A 76 10.85 11.46 10.56
N PRO A 77 12.19 11.39 10.56
CA PRO A 77 12.96 11.59 9.32
C PRO A 77 12.52 10.66 8.19
N ALA A 78 12.16 9.41 8.51
CA ALA A 78 11.61 8.46 7.54
C ALA A 78 10.25 8.89 7.02
N GLY A 79 9.37 9.44 7.87
CA GLY A 79 8.08 9.98 7.46
C GLY A 79 8.20 11.15 6.48
N ARG A 80 9.11 12.08 6.73
CA ARG A 80 9.42 13.17 5.79
C ARG A 80 9.95 12.66 4.45
N ALA A 81 10.83 11.67 4.49
CA ALA A 81 11.31 11.03 3.27
C ALA A 81 10.19 10.33 2.49
N MET A 82 9.25 9.66 3.19
CA MET A 82 8.08 9.04 2.54
C MET A 82 7.17 10.08 1.90
N ALA A 83 6.86 11.18 2.58
CA ALA A 83 6.03 12.26 2.04
C ALA A 83 6.62 12.86 0.74
N ALA A 84 7.94 13.00 0.66
CA ALA A 84 8.64 13.50 -0.52
C ALA A 84 8.53 12.59 -1.76
N PHE A 85 8.17 11.32 -1.59
CA PHE A 85 8.02 10.39 -2.72
C PHE A 85 6.75 10.62 -3.55
N GLY A 86 5.70 11.23 -2.98
CA GLY A 86 4.43 11.48 -3.67
C GLY A 86 3.75 10.19 -4.17
N THR A 87 3.85 9.13 -3.40
CA THR A 87 3.13 7.86 -3.59
C THR A 87 2.57 7.39 -2.25
N HIS A 88 1.75 6.34 -2.28
CA HIS A 88 1.17 5.79 -1.06
C HIS A 88 2.27 5.48 -0.01
N PRO A 89 2.10 5.84 1.28
CA PRO A 89 3.13 5.70 2.32
C PRO A 89 3.73 4.28 2.44
N ARG A 90 2.93 3.24 2.23
CA ARG A 90 3.38 1.85 2.19
C ARG A 90 4.43 1.61 1.09
N LEU A 91 4.17 2.15 -0.10
CA LEU A 91 5.06 2.00 -1.26
C LEU A 91 6.32 2.85 -1.09
N ALA A 92 6.18 4.09 -0.60
CA ALA A 92 7.31 4.94 -0.26
C ALA A 92 8.23 4.28 0.78
N ARG A 93 7.66 3.70 1.84
CA ARG A 93 8.41 2.92 2.85
C ARG A 93 9.19 1.77 2.23
N MET A 94 8.51 0.99 1.38
CA MET A 94 9.12 -0.14 0.68
C MET A 94 10.30 0.29 -0.18
N LEU A 95 10.15 1.35 -0.99
CA LEU A 95 11.21 1.89 -1.85
C LEU A 95 12.43 2.37 -1.03
N LEU A 96 12.20 3.12 0.04
CA LEU A 96 13.27 3.61 0.93
C LEU A 96 14.03 2.45 1.56
N ARG A 97 13.31 1.45 2.07
CA ARG A 97 13.94 0.26 2.67
C ARG A 97 14.65 -0.61 1.63
N ALA A 98 14.11 -0.75 0.43
CA ALA A 98 14.78 -1.45 -0.66
C ALA A 98 16.15 -0.81 -0.97
N ARG A 99 16.21 0.54 -1.03
CA ARG A 99 17.45 1.27 -1.25
C ARG A 99 18.48 1.02 -0.12
N GLU A 100 18.03 1.05 1.14
CA GLU A 100 18.91 0.76 2.29
C GLU A 100 19.44 -0.68 2.24
N LEU A 101 18.58 -1.66 1.92
CA LEU A 101 18.94 -3.08 1.82
C LEU A 101 19.93 -3.32 0.66
N GLU A 102 19.73 -2.66 -0.48
CA GLU A 102 20.66 -2.76 -1.62
C GLU A 102 22.03 -2.15 -1.28
N SER A 103 22.05 -1.04 -0.57
CA SER A 103 23.30 -0.45 -0.05
C SER A 103 23.98 -1.36 0.97
N GLY A 104 23.23 -2.18 1.68
CA GLY A 104 23.70 -3.23 2.59
C GLY A 104 24.10 -4.54 1.92
N GLY A 105 24.05 -4.65 0.59
CA GLY A 105 24.49 -5.80 -0.18
C GLY A 105 23.40 -6.72 -0.73
N LEU A 106 22.11 -6.43 -0.52
CA LEU A 106 21.00 -7.17 -1.14
C LEU A 106 20.78 -6.69 -2.59
N THR A 107 21.48 -7.28 -3.53
CA THR A 107 21.41 -6.88 -4.94
C THR A 107 20.06 -7.17 -5.58
N GLY A 108 19.56 -6.23 -6.40
CA GLY A 108 18.33 -6.37 -7.19
C GLY A 108 17.03 -6.08 -6.42
N VAL A 109 17.09 -5.77 -5.12
CA VAL A 109 15.90 -5.48 -4.33
C VAL A 109 15.24 -4.16 -4.74
N VAL A 110 16.02 -3.15 -5.14
CA VAL A 110 15.50 -1.88 -5.67
C VAL A 110 14.79 -2.08 -7.00
N ALA A 111 15.34 -2.95 -7.88
CA ALA A 111 14.69 -3.26 -9.15
C ALA A 111 13.33 -3.91 -8.93
N ASP A 112 13.26 -4.94 -8.09
CA ASP A 112 12.01 -5.61 -7.75
C ASP A 112 11.01 -4.62 -7.10
N ALA A 113 11.48 -3.71 -6.22
CA ALA A 113 10.63 -2.70 -5.59
C ALA A 113 10.06 -1.70 -6.60
N ALA A 114 10.88 -1.14 -7.51
CA ALA A 114 10.44 -0.20 -8.53
C ALA A 114 9.37 -0.81 -9.45
N PHE A 115 9.55 -2.05 -9.87
CA PHE A 115 8.58 -2.76 -10.69
C PHE A 115 7.31 -3.13 -9.89
N LEU A 116 7.43 -3.47 -8.61
CA LEU A 116 6.28 -3.77 -7.77
C LEU A 116 5.42 -2.52 -7.54
N VAL A 117 6.03 -1.34 -7.35
CA VAL A 117 5.27 -0.08 -7.26
C VAL A 117 4.57 0.22 -8.57
N ALA A 118 5.29 0.13 -9.71
CA ALA A 118 4.70 0.34 -11.02
C ALA A 118 3.52 -0.62 -11.28
N LEU A 119 3.61 -1.86 -10.80
CA LEU A 119 2.53 -2.84 -10.89
C LEU A 119 1.32 -2.44 -10.02
N GLN A 120 1.56 -1.92 -8.80
CA GLN A 120 0.49 -1.50 -7.89
C GLN A 120 -0.27 -0.25 -8.38
N GLU A 121 0.35 0.56 -9.23
CA GLU A 121 -0.27 1.75 -9.84
C GLU A 121 -1.16 1.41 -11.04
N GLU A 122 -1.07 0.19 -11.57
CA GLU A 122 -2.03 -0.29 -12.55
C GLU A 122 -3.31 -0.76 -11.82
N ASP A 123 -4.47 -0.47 -12.38
CA ASP A 123 -5.77 -0.99 -11.86
C ASP A 123 -5.87 -2.50 -12.13
N LEU A 124 -5.22 -3.26 -11.26
CA LEU A 124 -5.18 -4.72 -11.38
C LEU A 124 -6.43 -5.33 -10.80
N ARG A 125 -7.30 -5.81 -11.66
CA ARG A 125 -8.47 -6.60 -11.29
C ARG A 125 -8.17 -8.08 -11.50
N GLY A 126 -8.32 -8.87 -10.47
CA GLY A 126 -8.17 -10.33 -10.57
C GLY A 126 -7.53 -10.98 -9.35
N SER A 127 -7.57 -12.32 -9.33
CA SER A 127 -7.04 -13.17 -8.26
C SER A 127 -5.71 -13.85 -8.61
N GLU A 128 -4.99 -13.30 -9.60
CA GLU A 128 -3.73 -13.89 -10.06
C GLU A 128 -2.63 -13.77 -9.00
N ARG A 129 -1.75 -14.76 -8.91
CA ARG A 129 -0.60 -14.69 -8.01
C ARG A 129 0.30 -13.51 -8.39
N LEU A 130 0.69 -12.72 -7.40
CA LEU A 130 1.55 -11.55 -7.59
C LEU A 130 2.83 -11.88 -8.38
N SER A 131 3.48 -13.00 -8.09
CA SER A 131 4.71 -13.43 -8.80
C SER A 131 4.47 -13.68 -10.29
N VAL A 132 3.35 -14.33 -10.65
CA VAL A 132 2.99 -14.59 -12.05
C VAL A 132 2.70 -13.29 -12.77
N LEU A 133 1.87 -12.43 -12.16
CA LEU A 133 1.51 -11.13 -12.70
C LEU A 133 2.75 -10.24 -12.88
N PHE A 134 3.64 -10.20 -11.90
CA PHE A 134 4.88 -9.47 -11.92
C PHE A 134 5.74 -9.84 -13.14
N HIS A 135 6.01 -11.13 -13.35
CA HIS A 135 6.82 -11.59 -14.48
C HIS A 135 6.15 -11.33 -15.84
N ARG A 136 4.83 -11.55 -15.90
CA ARG A 136 4.07 -11.34 -17.15
C ARG A 136 4.04 -9.88 -17.60
N ARG A 137 4.03 -8.94 -16.66
CA ARG A 137 3.85 -7.50 -16.94
C ARG A 137 5.15 -6.71 -17.03
N GLN A 138 6.31 -7.32 -16.80
CA GLN A 138 7.60 -6.60 -16.72
C GLN A 138 7.89 -5.70 -17.93
N SER A 139 7.63 -6.17 -19.16
CA SER A 139 7.90 -5.37 -20.35
C SER A 139 7.01 -4.13 -20.44
N ALA A 140 5.75 -4.23 -20.07
CA ALA A 140 4.81 -3.11 -20.04
C ALA A 140 5.15 -2.10 -18.93
N LEU A 141 5.64 -2.59 -17.80
CA LEU A 141 5.93 -1.76 -16.62
C LEU A 141 7.26 -1.00 -16.67
N ARG A 142 8.13 -1.26 -17.66
CA ARG A 142 9.46 -0.64 -17.75
C ARG A 142 9.43 0.88 -17.69
N GLN A 143 8.53 1.50 -18.41
CA GLN A 143 8.40 2.96 -18.45
C GLN A 143 7.92 3.52 -17.11
N SER A 144 6.91 2.89 -16.51
CA SER A 144 6.40 3.28 -15.19
C SER A 144 7.43 3.06 -14.09
N ALA A 145 8.20 1.97 -14.15
CA ALA A 145 9.29 1.70 -13.21
C ALA A 145 10.47 2.68 -13.34
N ALA A 146 10.75 3.20 -14.55
CA ALA A 146 11.88 4.09 -14.80
C ALA A 146 11.87 5.33 -13.89
N ARG A 147 10.70 5.93 -13.64
CA ARG A 147 10.56 7.09 -12.75
C ARG A 147 10.96 6.79 -11.30
N TRP A 148 10.78 5.55 -10.85
CA TRP A 148 11.14 5.14 -9.49
C TRP A 148 12.66 4.98 -9.35
N PHE A 149 13.34 4.45 -10.38
CA PHE A 149 14.80 4.44 -10.42
C PHE A 149 15.39 5.86 -10.36
N GLU A 150 14.82 6.79 -11.13
CA GLU A 150 15.22 8.20 -11.13
C GLU A 150 15.03 8.82 -9.73
N ARG A 151 13.86 8.67 -9.13
CA ARG A 151 13.57 9.20 -7.79
C ARG A 151 14.46 8.61 -6.69
N LEU A 152 14.88 7.36 -6.84
CA LEU A 152 15.82 6.71 -5.94
C LEU A 152 17.27 7.08 -6.20
N GLY A 153 17.57 7.73 -7.33
CA GLY A 153 18.93 8.09 -7.74
C GLY A 153 19.78 6.86 -8.09
N VAL A 154 19.16 5.80 -8.62
CA VAL A 154 19.84 4.55 -9.00
C VAL A 154 19.69 4.25 -10.48
N ARG A 155 20.60 3.45 -11.02
CA ARG A 155 20.51 3.03 -12.43
C ARG A 155 19.38 2.04 -12.63
N PRO A 156 18.62 2.15 -13.75
CA PRO A 156 17.61 1.14 -14.10
C PRO A 156 18.23 -0.25 -14.21
N ALA A 157 17.54 -1.23 -13.63
CA ALA A 157 17.94 -2.64 -13.65
C ALA A 157 16.73 -3.52 -13.94
N THR A 158 16.97 -4.76 -14.34
CA THR A 158 15.93 -5.75 -14.59
C THR A 158 15.48 -6.37 -13.27
N ALA A 159 14.18 -6.35 -13.01
CA ALA A 159 13.59 -7.00 -11.86
C ALA A 159 13.54 -8.53 -12.07
N GLN A 160 13.83 -9.29 -11.03
CA GLN A 160 13.83 -10.75 -11.04
C GLN A 160 12.70 -11.37 -10.22
N GLY A 161 12.09 -10.58 -9.33
CA GLY A 161 10.97 -11.02 -8.48
C GLY A 161 11.39 -11.88 -7.28
N GLN A 162 12.68 -12.02 -7.02
CA GLN A 162 13.17 -12.83 -5.90
C GLN A 162 12.87 -12.23 -4.52
N TRP A 163 12.68 -10.90 -4.45
CA TRP A 163 12.46 -10.15 -3.21
C TRP A 163 10.99 -9.79 -2.95
N LEU A 164 10.04 -10.27 -3.79
CA LEU A 164 8.62 -9.88 -3.69
C LEU A 164 8.03 -10.13 -2.29
N GLY A 165 8.33 -11.27 -1.67
CA GLY A 165 7.84 -11.58 -0.32
C GLY A 165 8.35 -10.60 0.74
N LEU A 166 9.64 -10.28 0.72
CA LEU A 166 10.26 -9.28 1.59
C LEU A 166 9.64 -7.89 1.36
N LEU A 167 9.51 -7.49 0.11
CA LEU A 167 8.94 -6.19 -0.26
C LEU A 167 7.48 -6.05 0.16
N CYS A 168 6.69 -7.10 -0.02
CA CYS A 168 5.32 -7.14 0.48
C CYS A 168 5.27 -7.01 2.01
N ALA A 169 6.15 -7.69 2.75
CA ALA A 169 6.21 -7.57 4.21
C ALA A 169 6.60 -6.15 4.65
N LEU A 170 7.47 -5.46 3.92
CA LEU A 170 7.86 -4.07 4.18
C LEU A 170 6.73 -3.07 3.91
N ALA A 171 5.94 -3.30 2.86
CA ALA A 171 4.83 -2.42 2.48
C ALA A 171 3.57 -2.67 3.30
N TRP A 172 3.30 -3.93 3.62
CA TRP A 172 2.09 -4.36 4.36
C TRP A 172 2.43 -5.13 5.64
N PRO A 173 3.14 -4.52 6.62
CA PRO A 173 3.53 -5.19 7.85
C PRO A 173 2.33 -5.68 8.68
N ASP A 174 1.18 -5.03 8.52
CA ASP A 174 -0.10 -5.38 9.14
C ASP A 174 -0.81 -6.58 8.51
N ARG A 175 -0.35 -7.03 7.33
CA ARG A 175 -0.96 -8.14 6.56
C ARG A 175 -0.12 -9.41 6.54
N ILE A 176 0.89 -9.52 7.37
CA ILE A 176 1.64 -10.76 7.55
C ILE A 176 0.76 -11.75 8.31
N GLY A 177 0.41 -12.84 7.66
CA GLY A 177 -0.51 -13.84 8.21
C GLY A 177 0.22 -15.05 8.79
N LYS A 178 -0.17 -15.46 10.00
CA LYS A 178 0.26 -16.73 10.61
C LYS A 178 -0.90 -17.72 10.61
N LEU A 179 -0.68 -18.91 10.07
CA LEU A 179 -1.67 -19.98 10.08
C LEU A 179 -2.04 -20.35 11.52
N ARG A 180 -3.34 -20.39 11.82
CA ARG A 180 -3.88 -20.82 13.11
C ARG A 180 -4.47 -22.23 13.04
N SER A 181 -5.39 -22.44 12.09
CA SER A 181 -6.01 -23.75 11.87
C SER A 181 -6.68 -23.80 10.50
N GLY A 182 -6.57 -24.91 9.78
CA GLY A 182 -7.24 -25.12 8.48
C GLY A 182 -6.89 -24.04 7.45
N SER A 183 -7.87 -23.20 7.10
CA SER A 183 -7.72 -22.06 6.18
C SER A 183 -7.57 -20.70 6.90
N ARG A 184 -7.60 -20.69 8.25
CA ARG A 184 -7.67 -19.48 9.05
C ARG A 184 -6.30 -18.94 9.41
N TYR A 185 -6.06 -17.67 9.05
CA TYR A 185 -4.83 -16.94 9.32
C TYR A 185 -5.12 -15.75 10.25
N GLN A 186 -4.21 -15.55 11.21
CA GLN A 186 -4.16 -14.34 12.02
C GLN A 186 -3.18 -13.37 11.40
N LEU A 187 -3.65 -12.19 11.03
CA LEU A 187 -2.79 -11.12 10.51
C LEU A 187 -2.10 -10.38 11.66
N SER A 188 -0.89 -9.88 11.41
CA SER A 188 -0.12 -9.07 12.36
C SER A 188 -0.86 -7.79 12.79
N GLY A 189 -1.75 -7.26 11.95
CA GLY A 189 -2.65 -6.16 12.27
C GLY A 189 -3.82 -6.51 13.19
N GLY A 190 -3.90 -7.75 13.69
CA GLY A 190 -4.91 -8.18 14.65
C GLY A 190 -6.21 -8.73 14.02
N VAL A 191 -6.36 -8.65 12.71
CA VAL A 191 -7.52 -9.19 11.99
C VAL A 191 -7.28 -10.64 11.60
N SER A 192 -8.32 -11.48 11.62
CA SER A 192 -8.25 -12.83 11.07
C SER A 192 -8.86 -12.86 9.67
N CYS A 193 -8.30 -13.69 8.79
CA CYS A 193 -8.86 -13.96 7.47
C CYS A 193 -8.87 -15.46 7.20
N ASP A 194 -9.83 -15.90 6.40
CA ASP A 194 -9.90 -17.25 5.88
C ASP A 194 -9.55 -17.24 4.39
N LEU A 195 -8.64 -18.12 3.99
CA LEU A 195 -8.33 -18.31 2.56
C LEU A 195 -9.43 -19.15 1.91
N VAL A 196 -9.81 -18.76 0.71
CA VAL A 196 -10.77 -19.50 -0.10
C VAL A 196 -10.22 -20.91 -0.38
N GLU A 197 -11.09 -21.90 -0.40
CA GLU A 197 -10.72 -23.29 -0.72
C GLU A 197 -9.98 -23.37 -2.06
N GLY A 198 -8.87 -24.12 -2.08
CA GLY A 198 -7.99 -24.19 -3.24
C GLY A 198 -7.02 -23.03 -3.42
N HIS A 199 -6.97 -22.06 -2.49
CA HIS A 199 -6.00 -20.98 -2.57
C HIS A 199 -4.56 -21.53 -2.45
N PRO A 200 -3.62 -21.06 -3.30
CA PRO A 200 -2.24 -21.60 -3.36
C PRO A 200 -1.44 -21.52 -2.07
N CYS A 201 -1.80 -20.61 -1.18
CA CYS A 201 -1.15 -20.44 0.13
C CYS A 201 -1.86 -21.20 1.26
N GLN A 202 -2.91 -21.97 0.95
CA GLN A 202 -3.64 -22.74 1.96
C GLN A 202 -2.72 -23.83 2.56
N GLY A 203 -2.64 -23.87 3.88
CA GLY A 203 -1.81 -24.84 4.60
C GLY A 203 -0.31 -24.56 4.61
N GLN A 204 0.15 -23.49 3.97
CA GLN A 204 1.53 -23.04 4.11
C GLN A 204 1.64 -22.24 5.42
N GLY A 205 2.34 -22.83 6.41
CA GLY A 205 2.76 -22.13 7.61
C GLY A 205 3.85 -21.08 7.26
N ALA A 206 3.86 -19.96 7.97
CA ALA A 206 4.94 -18.99 7.90
C ALA A 206 6.17 -19.57 8.62
#